data_4f825f69db99af7125efaae55c29aeff
#
_entry.id   4f825f69db99af7125efaae55c29aeff
#
_cell.length_a   1.000
_cell.length_b   1.000
_cell.length_c   1.000
_cell.angle_alpha   90.00
_cell.angle_beta   90.00
_cell.angle_gamma   90.00
#
_symmetry.space_group_name_H-M   'P 1'
#
loop_
_entity.id
_entity.type
_entity.pdbx_description
1 polymer ?
#
loop_
_entity_poly.entity_id
_entity_poly.type
_entity_poly.pdbx_seq_one_letter_code
_entity_poly.pdbx_strand_id
1 'polypeptide(L)'
;MSMTYDGEHTRYCELAAQSVLTPADGLGGRRLAALVSGRLKWLNGTVLHYYFFDRETDGSMVQISDGPSRFVSWVGDEAQREAVRQAFRQWKEVGIGLEFTEVADRDEAEIRIGFMRGDGSWSYLGRDALGIPTGERTVNFGWPLTTAHGRATALHELGHVLGMPHEHQSPFAGIVWDEEAVYRELAGPPNMWSRQKTFHNIIRKLDPAEVDGSPWDFQSIMEYEFGEGMILEPEEFRKGLVPPGTLSRLDAEFARRWYPATGPAGPVRLSAFTSVPLDLGPGEQADHLIVPEGTRDYTVATFGQSDTVLGLFEEIDGEPRFMEADDDGGRPRNSSVTAHLVKGRRYVVRVRLYSARGSGQAALMYW
;
A
#
# COMPACT_ATOMS: atom_id res chain seq x y z
N MET A 1 12.76 30.57 -14.89
CA MET A 1 12.74 31.25 -13.58
C MET A 1 13.10 30.15 -12.57
N SER A 2 14.30 30.22 -12.00
CA SER A 2 14.80 29.26 -11.03
C SER A 2 14.00 29.41 -9.74
N MET A 3 13.18 28.41 -9.39
CA MET A 3 12.60 28.36 -8.04
C MET A 3 13.69 27.87 -7.09
N THR A 4 14.27 28.80 -6.37
CA THR A 4 15.12 28.51 -5.21
C THR A 4 14.27 27.85 -4.14
N TYR A 5 14.72 26.71 -3.66
CA TYR A 5 14.18 26.01 -2.51
C TYR A 5 14.50 26.82 -1.26
N ASP A 6 13.54 27.56 -0.74
CA ASP A 6 13.61 28.16 0.59
C ASP A 6 13.19 27.12 1.63
N GLY A 7 14.12 26.82 2.56
CA GLY A 7 14.02 25.74 3.54
C GLY A 7 13.13 26.05 4.75
N GLU A 8 12.06 26.80 4.62
CA GLU A 8 11.24 27.23 5.77
C GLU A 8 9.85 26.56 5.86
N HIS A 9 9.42 25.76 4.87
CA HIS A 9 8.07 25.15 4.93
C HIS A 9 8.09 23.67 4.56
N THR A 10 7.60 22.84 5.46
CA THR A 10 7.45 21.39 5.26
C THR A 10 6.37 21.10 4.21
N ARG A 11 6.69 20.23 3.26
CA ARG A 11 5.75 19.72 2.28
C ARG A 11 5.23 18.36 2.75
N TYR A 12 3.93 18.27 2.89
CA TYR A 12 3.26 17.04 3.29
C TYR A 12 2.86 16.22 2.07
N CYS A 13 2.98 14.91 2.17
CA CYS A 13 2.39 14.02 1.18
C CYS A 13 0.86 14.00 1.35
N GLU A 14 0.16 13.50 0.37
CA GLU A 14 -1.28 13.38 0.38
C GLU A 14 -1.66 11.92 0.19
N LEU A 15 -2.53 11.38 1.05
CA LEU A 15 -3.17 10.12 0.72
C LEU A 15 -4.09 10.36 -0.48
N ALA A 16 -3.86 9.64 -1.57
CA ALA A 16 -4.78 9.63 -2.70
C ALA A 16 -6.18 9.27 -2.20
N ALA A 17 -7.20 9.97 -2.70
CA ALA A 17 -8.57 9.76 -2.27
C ALA A 17 -8.94 8.27 -2.42
N GLN A 18 -9.24 7.61 -1.31
CA GLN A 18 -9.70 6.24 -1.32
C GLN A 18 -10.93 6.13 -2.23
N SER A 19 -10.91 5.18 -3.15
CA SER A 19 -12.13 4.76 -3.81
C SER A 19 -13.06 4.21 -2.73
N VAL A 20 -14.12 4.94 -2.42
CA VAL A 20 -15.17 4.48 -1.50
C VAL A 20 -15.85 3.30 -2.20
N LEU A 21 -15.37 2.09 -1.95
CA LEU A 21 -16.13 0.90 -2.25
C LEU A 21 -17.28 0.87 -1.24
N THR A 22 -18.49 1.06 -1.74
CA THR A 22 -19.72 0.98 -0.96
C THR A 22 -19.76 -0.40 -0.31
N PRO A 23 -19.84 -0.48 1.04
CA PRO A 23 -19.95 -1.76 1.72
C PRO A 23 -21.23 -2.46 1.30
N ALA A 24 -21.20 -3.78 1.18
CA ALA A 24 -22.42 -4.56 1.08
C ALA A 24 -23.28 -4.30 2.32
N ASP A 25 -24.56 -3.95 2.11
CA ASP A 25 -25.53 -3.69 3.18
C ASP A 25 -25.53 -4.85 4.19
N GLY A 26 -25.28 -4.56 5.46
CA GLY A 26 -25.45 -5.49 6.59
C GLY A 26 -24.22 -5.82 7.40
N LEU A 27 -23.03 -5.25 7.14
CA LEU A 27 -21.83 -5.48 7.94
C LEU A 27 -21.73 -4.46 9.09
N GLY A 28 -21.53 -4.95 10.32
CA GLY A 28 -21.30 -4.09 11.48
C GLY A 28 -19.96 -3.33 11.37
N GLY A 29 -19.89 -2.09 11.91
CA GLY A 29 -18.76 -1.18 11.75
C GLY A 29 -17.37 -1.77 12.09
N ARG A 30 -17.24 -2.67 13.07
CA ARG A 30 -15.98 -3.37 13.41
C ARG A 30 -15.51 -4.32 12.31
N ARG A 31 -16.46 -4.93 11.60
CA ARG A 31 -16.17 -5.87 10.52
C ARG A 31 -15.77 -5.13 9.25
N LEU A 32 -16.37 -3.97 9.04
CA LEU A 32 -16.03 -3.05 7.96
C LEU A 32 -14.59 -2.52 8.12
N ALA A 33 -14.22 -2.09 9.33
CA ALA A 33 -12.89 -1.60 9.65
C ALA A 33 -11.81 -2.68 9.47
N ALA A 34 -12.09 -3.91 9.91
CA ALA A 34 -11.21 -5.04 9.74
C ALA A 34 -11.05 -5.46 8.26
N LEU A 35 -12.10 -5.33 7.44
CA LEU A 35 -12.08 -5.50 5.99
C LEU A 35 -11.15 -4.47 5.31
N VAL A 36 -11.17 -3.21 5.74
CA VAL A 36 -10.37 -2.13 5.15
C VAL A 36 -8.87 -2.40 5.37
N SER A 37 -8.42 -2.71 6.60
CA SER A 37 -6.99 -2.89 6.88
C SER A 37 -6.41 -4.16 6.23
N GLY A 38 -7.14 -5.27 6.23
CA GLY A 38 -6.71 -6.53 5.57
C GLY A 38 -6.75 -6.45 4.05
N ARG A 39 -7.68 -5.66 3.51
CA ARG A 39 -7.90 -5.46 2.08
C ARG A 39 -6.76 -4.66 1.42
N LEU A 40 -6.11 -3.75 2.14
CA LEU A 40 -5.04 -2.91 1.61
C LEU A 40 -3.72 -3.67 1.48
N LYS A 41 -3.51 -4.73 2.25
CA LYS A 41 -2.25 -5.48 2.26
C LYS A 41 -2.16 -6.43 1.06
N TRP A 42 -0.99 -6.49 0.47
CA TRP A 42 -0.67 -7.50 -0.53
C TRP A 42 -0.63 -8.90 0.10
N LEU A 43 -0.84 -9.92 -0.70
CA LEU A 43 -0.53 -11.26 -0.25
C LEU A 43 0.98 -11.44 -0.21
N ASN A 44 1.46 -12.01 0.90
CA ASN A 44 2.88 -12.27 1.06
C ASN A 44 3.41 -13.20 -0.05
N GLY A 45 4.65 -12.98 -0.49
CA GLY A 45 5.23 -13.66 -1.64
C GLY A 45 4.76 -13.13 -3.01
N THR A 46 3.96 -12.04 -3.05
CA THR A 46 3.63 -11.37 -4.31
C THR A 46 4.86 -10.73 -4.90
N VAL A 47 5.05 -10.87 -6.21
CA VAL A 47 5.94 -10.01 -7.00
C VAL A 47 5.12 -8.80 -7.42
N LEU A 48 5.49 -7.63 -6.94
CA LEU A 48 4.89 -6.37 -7.32
C LEU A 48 5.65 -5.78 -8.50
N HIS A 49 4.95 -5.57 -9.60
CA HIS A 49 5.53 -4.98 -10.79
C HIS A 49 5.36 -3.47 -10.75
N TYR A 50 6.43 -2.74 -11.02
CA TYR A 50 6.37 -1.30 -11.09
C TYR A 50 6.86 -0.77 -12.44
N TYR A 51 6.24 0.31 -12.90
CA TYR A 51 6.49 0.97 -14.16
C TYR A 51 6.74 2.45 -13.95
N PHE A 52 7.72 3.02 -14.64
CA PHE A 52 7.90 4.47 -14.72
C PHE A 52 7.31 5.00 -16.01
N PHE A 53 6.42 5.96 -15.92
CA PHE A 53 5.95 6.66 -17.12
C PHE A 53 7.13 7.26 -17.87
N ASP A 54 7.24 6.98 -19.18
CA ASP A 54 8.43 7.30 -19.98
C ASP A 54 8.13 7.87 -21.37
N ARG A 55 6.86 7.96 -21.76
CA ARG A 55 6.45 8.49 -23.06
C ARG A 55 6.25 10.00 -22.98
N GLU A 56 6.59 10.72 -24.04
CA GLU A 56 6.36 12.18 -24.13
C GLU A 56 4.89 12.57 -23.95
N THR A 57 3.95 11.65 -24.22
CA THR A 57 2.52 11.81 -24.04
C THR A 57 2.04 11.54 -22.62
N ASP A 58 2.89 10.99 -21.76
CA ASP A 58 2.53 10.73 -20.37
C ASP A 58 2.57 12.03 -19.57
N GLY A 59 1.40 12.54 -19.22
CA GLY A 59 1.25 13.82 -18.55
C GLY A 59 -0.21 14.23 -18.40
N SER A 60 -0.41 15.34 -17.73
CA SER A 60 -1.74 15.94 -17.53
C SER A 60 -1.80 17.36 -18.06
N MET A 61 -2.97 17.76 -18.56
CA MET A 61 -3.28 19.17 -18.83
C MET A 61 -3.69 19.85 -17.51
N VAL A 62 -2.89 20.79 -17.05
CA VAL A 62 -3.11 21.53 -15.81
C VAL A 62 -3.57 22.95 -16.13
N GLN A 63 -4.68 23.37 -15.51
CA GLN A 63 -5.16 24.74 -15.59
C GLN A 63 -4.26 25.65 -14.76
N ILE A 64 -3.71 26.69 -15.38
CA ILE A 64 -2.89 27.68 -14.68
C ILE A 64 -3.79 28.89 -14.37
N SER A 65 -4.27 29.01 -13.13
CA SER A 65 -5.10 30.12 -12.65
C SER A 65 -6.03 30.68 -13.76
N ASP A 66 -5.85 31.93 -14.19
CA ASP A 66 -6.64 32.56 -15.25
C ASP A 66 -6.01 32.41 -16.66
N GLY A 67 -5.02 31.53 -16.81
CA GLY A 67 -4.28 31.29 -18.05
C GLY A 67 -4.72 30.04 -18.82
N PRO A 68 -4.08 29.77 -19.97
CA PRO A 68 -4.34 28.55 -20.73
C PRO A 68 -3.84 27.31 -19.99
N SER A 69 -4.50 26.16 -20.22
CA SER A 69 -4.03 24.88 -19.73
C SER A 69 -2.66 24.55 -20.30
N ARG A 70 -1.79 23.99 -19.47
CA ARG A 70 -0.44 23.58 -19.85
C ARG A 70 -0.28 22.08 -19.64
N PHE A 71 0.36 21.41 -20.60
CA PHE A 71 0.78 20.02 -20.42
C PHE A 71 1.94 19.95 -19.42
N VAL A 72 1.80 19.11 -18.40
CA VAL A 72 2.82 18.80 -17.40
C VAL A 72 3.14 17.32 -17.49
N SER A 73 4.39 17.01 -17.84
CA SER A 73 4.85 15.63 -18.00
C SER A 73 4.95 14.90 -16.66
N TRP A 74 4.69 13.60 -16.70
CA TRP A 74 4.92 12.66 -15.59
C TRP A 74 6.29 11.99 -15.66
N VAL A 75 7.04 12.22 -16.73
CA VAL A 75 8.33 11.57 -16.94
C VAL A 75 9.39 12.11 -15.99
N GLY A 76 10.06 11.23 -15.28
CA GLY A 76 11.22 11.54 -14.44
C GLY A 76 12.54 11.25 -15.14
N ASP A 77 13.58 12.01 -14.80
CA ASP A 77 14.95 11.69 -15.21
C ASP A 77 15.47 10.42 -14.50
N GLU A 78 16.57 9.88 -15.00
CA GLU A 78 17.15 8.62 -14.48
C GLU A 78 17.58 8.74 -12.99
N ALA A 79 18.03 9.90 -12.55
CA ALA A 79 18.41 10.11 -11.15
C ALA A 79 17.21 10.00 -10.20
N GLN A 80 16.03 10.47 -10.62
CA GLN A 80 14.78 10.32 -9.88
C GLN A 80 14.32 8.86 -9.84
N ARG A 81 14.36 8.18 -11.00
CA ARG A 81 14.01 6.75 -11.09
C ARG A 81 14.92 5.89 -10.22
N GLU A 82 16.22 6.15 -10.26
CA GLU A 82 17.19 5.42 -9.44
C GLU A 82 16.96 5.63 -7.94
N ALA A 83 16.56 6.82 -7.50
CA ALA A 83 16.18 7.06 -6.11
C ALA A 83 14.99 6.20 -5.67
N VAL A 84 14.00 5.99 -6.54
CA VAL A 84 12.86 5.10 -6.28
C VAL A 84 13.32 3.63 -6.23
N ARG A 85 14.17 3.19 -7.18
CA ARG A 85 14.74 1.82 -7.15
C ARG A 85 15.51 1.57 -5.86
N GLN A 86 16.25 2.57 -5.36
CA GLN A 86 16.95 2.46 -4.07
C GLN A 86 15.96 2.31 -2.91
N ALA A 87 14.85 3.03 -2.91
CA ALA A 87 13.83 2.90 -1.89
C ALA A 87 13.17 1.51 -1.90
N PHE A 88 12.87 0.93 -3.08
CA PHE A 88 12.43 -0.47 -3.19
C PHE A 88 13.46 -1.45 -2.61
N ARG A 89 14.74 -1.26 -2.93
CA ARG A 89 15.81 -2.11 -2.36
C ARG A 89 15.88 -2.02 -0.84
N GLN A 90 15.77 -0.81 -0.26
CA GLN A 90 15.80 -0.65 1.19
C GLN A 90 14.62 -1.36 1.87
N TRP A 91 13.41 -1.26 1.31
CA TRP A 91 12.28 -2.05 1.80
C TRP A 91 12.51 -3.55 1.67
N LYS A 92 13.13 -4.01 0.58
CA LYS A 92 13.47 -5.43 0.41
C LYS A 92 14.55 -5.90 1.39
N GLU A 93 15.54 -5.07 1.69
CA GLU A 93 16.61 -5.35 2.68
C GLU A 93 16.08 -5.55 4.10
N VAL A 94 14.89 -5.05 4.41
CA VAL A 94 14.17 -5.37 5.65
C VAL A 94 13.94 -6.89 5.80
N GLY A 95 13.92 -7.64 4.71
CA GLY A 95 13.70 -9.09 4.71
C GLY A 95 12.21 -9.47 4.57
N ILE A 96 11.42 -8.63 3.90
CA ILE A 96 10.02 -8.93 3.60
C ILE A 96 9.88 -9.96 2.48
N GLY A 97 8.76 -10.71 2.51
CA GLY A 97 8.43 -11.74 1.53
C GLY A 97 7.83 -11.21 0.21
N LEU A 98 7.76 -9.88 0.02
CA LEU A 98 7.39 -9.29 -1.26
C LEU A 98 8.63 -9.14 -2.15
N GLU A 99 8.45 -9.26 -3.46
CA GLU A 99 9.47 -8.94 -4.47
C GLU A 99 9.02 -7.72 -5.28
N PHE A 100 9.98 -7.01 -5.89
CA PHE A 100 9.72 -5.84 -6.71
C PHE A 100 10.43 -5.97 -8.04
N THR A 101 9.69 -5.87 -9.14
CA THR A 101 10.23 -6.03 -10.50
C THR A 101 9.83 -4.84 -11.36
N GLU A 102 10.80 -4.18 -11.98
CA GLU A 102 10.54 -3.13 -12.96
C GLU A 102 10.11 -3.77 -14.28
N VAL A 103 9.02 -3.26 -14.86
CA VAL A 103 8.50 -3.72 -16.15
C VAL A 103 8.49 -2.61 -17.19
N ALA A 104 8.52 -2.98 -18.45
CA ALA A 104 8.54 -2.05 -19.57
C ALA A 104 7.13 -1.70 -20.07
N ASP A 105 6.11 -2.46 -19.68
CA ASP A 105 4.73 -2.22 -20.04
C ASP A 105 3.90 -1.86 -18.80
N ARG A 106 3.21 -0.71 -18.88
CA ARG A 106 2.34 -0.22 -17.79
C ARG A 106 1.14 -1.12 -17.52
N ASP A 107 0.70 -1.88 -18.52
CA ASP A 107 -0.42 -2.80 -18.39
C ASP A 107 -0.05 -4.05 -17.57
N GLU A 108 1.24 -4.28 -17.36
CA GLU A 108 1.76 -5.32 -16.47
C GLU A 108 2.02 -4.85 -15.04
N ALA A 109 1.96 -3.53 -14.77
CA ALA A 109 2.36 -2.96 -13.50
C ALA A 109 1.17 -2.70 -12.56
N GLU A 110 1.24 -3.18 -11.33
CA GLU A 110 0.36 -2.79 -10.24
C GLU A 110 0.71 -1.37 -9.75
N ILE A 111 2.00 -0.99 -9.80
CA ILE A 111 2.52 0.29 -9.31
C ILE A 111 2.99 1.12 -10.49
N ARG A 112 2.34 2.25 -10.76
CA ARG A 112 2.66 3.14 -11.88
C ARG A 112 3.10 4.50 -11.38
N ILE A 113 4.36 4.83 -11.63
CA ILE A 113 5.10 5.90 -10.98
C ILE A 113 5.30 7.08 -11.94
N GLY A 114 4.82 8.24 -11.54
CA GLY A 114 5.04 9.50 -12.23
C GLY A 114 5.78 10.52 -11.37
N PHE A 115 6.31 11.57 -12.05
CA PHE A 115 7.10 12.63 -11.44
C PHE A 115 6.53 14.02 -11.76
N MET A 116 5.20 14.16 -11.68
CA MET A 116 4.54 15.41 -11.97
C MET A 116 4.85 16.47 -10.92
N ARG A 117 5.63 17.46 -11.29
CA ARG A 117 6.01 18.57 -10.41
C ARG A 117 4.81 19.46 -10.08
N GLY A 118 4.68 19.80 -8.79
CA GLY A 118 3.63 20.68 -8.30
C GLY A 118 2.30 19.98 -7.96
N ASP A 119 2.22 18.65 -8.17
CA ASP A 119 1.06 17.83 -7.83
C ASP A 119 1.20 17.16 -6.45
N GLY A 120 2.22 17.54 -5.67
CA GLY A 120 2.55 16.86 -4.42
C GLY A 120 3.18 15.48 -4.63
N SER A 121 3.68 14.89 -3.55
CA SER A 121 4.01 13.46 -3.54
C SER A 121 2.86 12.73 -2.87
N TRP A 122 2.47 11.60 -3.42
CA TRP A 122 1.35 10.81 -2.94
C TRP A 122 1.40 9.40 -3.51
N SER A 123 0.76 8.47 -2.81
CA SER A 123 0.56 7.09 -3.24
C SER A 123 -0.83 6.58 -2.87
N TYR A 124 -1.35 5.63 -3.63
CA TYR A 124 -2.47 4.80 -3.18
C TYR A 124 -1.98 3.79 -2.14
N LEU A 125 -2.86 3.47 -1.18
CA LEU A 125 -2.55 2.50 -0.13
C LEU A 125 -2.66 1.06 -0.66
N GLY A 126 -1.52 0.37 -0.73
CA GLY A 126 -1.48 -1.04 -1.07
C GLY A 126 -2.32 -1.40 -2.29
N ARG A 127 -3.24 -2.34 -2.12
CA ARG A 127 -4.10 -2.87 -3.19
C ARG A 127 -5.12 -1.89 -3.78
N ASP A 128 -5.35 -0.73 -3.17
CA ASP A 128 -6.21 0.29 -3.78
C ASP A 128 -5.67 0.74 -5.16
N ALA A 129 -4.37 0.60 -5.39
CA ALA A 129 -3.73 0.83 -6.68
C ALA A 129 -4.31 -0.04 -7.82
N LEU A 130 -4.85 -1.23 -7.51
CA LEU A 130 -5.44 -2.14 -8.50
C LEU A 130 -6.72 -1.61 -9.13
N GLY A 131 -7.45 -0.73 -8.43
CA GLY A 131 -8.66 -0.10 -8.95
C GLY A 131 -8.40 1.08 -9.91
N ILE A 132 -7.14 1.45 -10.13
CA ILE A 132 -6.76 2.63 -10.90
C ILE A 132 -6.47 2.21 -12.35
N PRO A 133 -7.03 2.91 -13.36
CA PRO A 133 -6.77 2.61 -14.78
C PRO A 133 -5.28 2.60 -15.10
N THR A 134 -4.84 1.68 -15.99
CA THR A 134 -3.42 1.49 -16.33
C THR A 134 -2.77 2.71 -16.98
N GLY A 135 -3.57 3.61 -17.54
CA GLY A 135 -3.10 4.90 -18.04
C GLY A 135 -2.83 5.97 -16.99
N GLU A 136 -3.14 5.69 -15.70
CA GLU A 136 -3.05 6.65 -14.60
C GLU A 136 -1.95 6.26 -13.60
N ARG A 137 -1.41 7.26 -12.91
CA ARG A 137 -0.41 7.06 -11.86
C ARG A 137 -1.05 6.46 -10.61
N THR A 138 -0.32 5.56 -9.95
CA THR A 138 -0.66 5.09 -8.60
C THR A 138 0.26 5.65 -7.55
N VAL A 139 1.40 6.21 -7.98
CA VAL A 139 2.36 6.96 -7.15
C VAL A 139 2.81 8.20 -7.91
N ASN A 140 2.93 9.33 -7.24
CA ASN A 140 3.53 10.54 -7.79
C ASN A 140 4.61 11.11 -6.89
N PHE A 141 5.68 11.63 -7.49
CA PHE A 141 6.72 12.38 -6.80
C PHE A 141 6.76 13.82 -7.31
N GLY A 142 6.25 14.75 -6.51
CA GLY A 142 6.09 16.16 -6.88
C GLY A 142 7.33 17.03 -6.70
N TRP A 143 8.44 16.51 -6.14
CA TRP A 143 9.70 17.21 -5.89
C TRP A 143 10.93 16.32 -6.10
N PRO A 144 12.18 16.90 -6.13
CA PRO A 144 13.39 16.13 -6.38
C PRO A 144 13.65 15.07 -5.32
N LEU A 145 13.89 13.82 -5.75
CA LEU A 145 14.21 12.70 -4.87
C LEU A 145 15.72 12.55 -4.58
N THR A 146 16.58 13.33 -5.22
CA THR A 146 18.03 13.28 -5.04
C THR A 146 18.53 13.95 -3.75
N THR A 147 17.66 14.68 -3.06
CA THR A 147 17.93 15.27 -1.73
C THR A 147 17.68 14.27 -0.60
N ALA A 148 18.13 14.58 0.64
CA ALA A 148 17.81 13.75 1.80
C ALA A 148 16.30 13.66 2.02
N HIS A 149 15.59 14.78 2.01
CA HIS A 149 14.13 14.84 2.11
C HIS A 149 13.45 14.04 0.99
N GLY A 150 13.91 14.17 -0.26
CA GLY A 150 13.36 13.42 -1.38
C GLY A 150 13.54 11.90 -1.26
N ARG A 151 14.68 11.44 -0.77
CA ARG A 151 14.89 10.00 -0.50
C ARG A 151 13.98 9.48 0.61
N ALA A 152 13.79 10.27 1.68
CA ALA A 152 12.81 9.96 2.72
C ALA A 152 11.39 9.90 2.15
N THR A 153 11.03 10.85 1.27
CA THR A 153 9.75 10.80 0.55
C THR A 153 9.59 9.52 -0.27
N ALA A 154 10.61 9.08 -1.00
CA ALA A 154 10.52 7.84 -1.77
C ALA A 154 10.26 6.63 -0.87
N LEU A 155 10.93 6.53 0.28
CA LEU A 155 10.67 5.47 1.27
C LEU A 155 9.26 5.55 1.83
N HIS A 156 8.78 6.76 2.15
CA HIS A 156 7.45 7.01 2.71
C HIS A 156 6.34 6.59 1.73
N GLU A 157 6.39 7.06 0.48
CA GLU A 157 5.39 6.70 -0.52
C GLU A 157 5.38 5.19 -0.82
N LEU A 158 6.54 4.54 -0.79
CA LEU A 158 6.59 3.08 -0.90
C LEU A 158 6.07 2.37 0.36
N GLY A 159 6.14 2.99 1.54
CA GLY A 159 5.41 2.52 2.72
C GLY A 159 3.89 2.48 2.48
N HIS A 160 3.34 3.51 1.83
CA HIS A 160 1.95 3.50 1.38
C HIS A 160 1.68 2.39 0.36
N VAL A 161 2.56 2.18 -0.61
CA VAL A 161 2.47 1.04 -1.54
C VAL A 161 2.39 -0.29 -0.78
N LEU A 162 3.09 -0.44 0.34
CA LEU A 162 3.01 -1.62 1.21
C LEU A 162 1.72 -1.65 2.07
N GLY A 163 0.88 -0.63 2.01
CA GLY A 163 -0.38 -0.56 2.75
C GLY A 163 -0.25 0.12 4.13
N MET A 164 0.86 0.79 4.43
CA MET A 164 1.07 1.49 5.70
C MET A 164 0.40 2.87 5.68
N PRO A 165 -0.50 3.18 6.63
CA PRO A 165 -1.07 4.51 6.77
C PRO A 165 -0.08 5.46 7.47
N HIS A 166 -0.45 6.73 7.61
CA HIS A 166 0.34 7.69 8.38
C HIS A 166 0.35 7.36 9.87
N GLU A 167 1.53 7.46 10.47
CA GLU A 167 1.74 7.09 11.87
C GLU A 167 1.06 8.06 12.86
N HIS A 168 1.06 9.37 12.59
CA HIS A 168 0.38 10.38 13.42
C HIS A 168 -1.14 10.21 13.48
N GLN A 169 -1.74 9.50 12.51
CA GLN A 169 -3.16 9.17 12.51
C GLN A 169 -3.49 7.94 13.38
N SER A 170 -2.49 7.27 13.94
CA SER A 170 -2.70 6.17 14.87
C SER A 170 -3.56 6.63 16.06
N PRO A 171 -4.61 5.88 16.42
CA PRO A 171 -5.42 6.19 17.61
C PRO A 171 -4.62 6.06 18.90
N PHE A 172 -3.46 5.42 18.86
CA PHE A 172 -2.56 5.19 19.99
C PHE A 172 -1.44 6.23 20.09
N ALA A 173 -1.33 7.16 19.15
CA ALA A 173 -0.27 8.19 19.14
C ALA A 173 -0.37 9.17 20.32
N GLY A 174 -1.55 9.31 20.91
CA GLY A 174 -1.74 10.24 22.03
C GLY A 174 -1.57 11.72 21.66
N ILE A 175 -1.48 12.05 20.37
CA ILE A 175 -1.28 13.42 19.90
C ILE A 175 -2.56 14.23 20.14
N VAL A 176 -2.38 15.36 20.82
CA VAL A 176 -3.37 16.44 20.93
C VAL A 176 -2.89 17.61 20.10
N TRP A 177 -3.68 17.98 19.11
CA TRP A 177 -3.36 19.06 18.18
C TRP A 177 -3.79 20.43 18.67
N ASP A 178 -3.00 21.48 18.40
CA ASP A 178 -3.54 22.82 18.20
C ASP A 178 -4.15 22.86 16.79
N GLU A 179 -5.41 22.47 16.67
CA GLU A 179 -6.07 22.34 15.36
C GLU A 179 -6.03 23.63 14.55
N GLU A 180 -6.18 24.80 15.20
CA GLU A 180 -6.16 26.08 14.49
C GLU A 180 -4.75 26.43 14.01
N ALA A 181 -3.70 26.05 14.75
CA ALA A 181 -2.33 26.19 14.29
C ALA A 181 -2.07 25.27 13.06
N VAL A 182 -2.52 24.01 13.12
CA VAL A 182 -2.41 23.05 12.01
C VAL A 182 -3.16 23.55 10.78
N TYR A 183 -4.40 24.01 10.90
CA TYR A 183 -5.17 24.56 9.78
C TYR A 183 -4.49 25.79 9.15
N ARG A 184 -3.98 26.68 9.99
CA ARG A 184 -3.32 27.92 9.53
C ARG A 184 -2.04 27.61 8.76
N GLU A 185 -1.21 26.69 9.27
CA GLU A 185 0.05 26.31 8.64
C GLU A 185 -0.18 25.65 7.28
N LEU A 186 -1.09 24.69 7.21
CA LEU A 186 -1.34 23.93 5.99
C LEU A 186 -2.19 24.66 4.95
N ALA A 187 -2.91 25.73 5.34
CA ALA A 187 -3.57 26.61 4.39
C ALA A 187 -2.58 27.50 3.61
N GLY A 188 -1.37 27.69 4.14
CA GLY A 188 -0.30 28.45 3.50
C GLY A 188 0.48 27.65 2.45
N PRO A 189 1.34 28.37 1.65
CA PRO A 189 2.31 27.68 0.78
C PRO A 189 3.29 26.84 1.62
N PRO A 190 3.79 25.72 1.08
CA PRO A 190 3.56 25.16 -0.25
C PRO A 190 2.31 24.28 -0.35
N ASN A 191 1.62 23.98 0.77
CA ASN A 191 0.57 22.97 0.84
C ASN A 191 -0.78 23.46 0.30
N MET A 192 -1.19 24.68 0.66
CA MET A 192 -2.46 25.30 0.21
C MET A 192 -3.69 24.41 0.46
N TRP A 193 -3.71 23.69 1.59
CA TRP A 193 -4.77 22.74 1.88
C TRP A 193 -6.03 23.40 2.45
N SER A 194 -7.20 22.91 2.03
CA SER A 194 -8.47 23.27 2.67
C SER A 194 -8.54 22.66 4.07
N ARG A 195 -9.36 23.23 4.96
CA ARG A 195 -9.60 22.65 6.31
C ARG A 195 -10.05 21.19 6.24
N GLN A 196 -10.91 20.85 5.29
CA GLN A 196 -11.38 19.48 5.12
C GLN A 196 -10.23 18.52 4.75
N LYS A 197 -9.35 18.94 3.83
CA LYS A 197 -8.17 18.17 3.43
C LYS A 197 -7.19 18.02 4.60
N THR A 198 -6.92 19.10 5.34
CA THR A 198 -6.08 19.08 6.54
C THR A 198 -6.66 18.15 7.61
N PHE A 199 -7.97 18.25 7.89
CA PHE A 199 -8.62 17.34 8.84
C PHE A 199 -8.44 15.89 8.45
N HIS A 200 -8.69 15.55 7.18
CA HIS A 200 -8.62 14.18 6.68
C HIS A 200 -7.21 13.60 6.76
N ASN A 201 -6.19 14.37 6.40
CA ASN A 201 -4.82 13.88 6.29
C ASN A 201 -3.99 14.03 7.59
N ILE A 202 -4.39 14.91 8.50
CA ILE A 202 -3.59 15.19 9.72
C ILE A 202 -4.37 14.89 11.00
N ILE A 203 -5.53 15.53 11.19
CA ILE A 203 -6.19 15.55 12.51
C ILE A 203 -7.01 14.29 12.77
N ARG A 204 -7.62 13.76 11.73
CA ARG A 204 -8.46 12.56 11.83
C ARG A 204 -7.62 11.38 12.32
N LYS A 205 -8.10 10.70 13.35
CA LYS A 205 -7.55 9.41 13.81
C LYS A 205 -8.20 8.26 13.06
N LEU A 206 -7.41 7.22 12.81
CA LEU A 206 -7.90 5.94 12.30
C LEU A 206 -8.73 5.22 13.36
N ASP A 207 -9.64 4.35 12.93
CA ASP A 207 -10.36 3.49 13.87
C ASP A 207 -9.37 2.50 14.52
N PRO A 208 -9.39 2.29 15.84
CA PRO A 208 -8.55 1.29 16.50
C PRO A 208 -8.68 -0.13 15.91
N ALA A 209 -9.79 -0.43 15.26
CA ALA A 209 -9.99 -1.70 14.55
C ALA A 209 -9.25 -1.77 13.20
N GLU A 210 -8.86 -0.63 12.63
CA GLU A 210 -8.15 -0.52 11.34
C GLU A 210 -6.63 -0.64 11.49
N VAL A 211 -6.09 -0.60 12.72
CA VAL A 211 -4.65 -0.61 12.98
C VAL A 211 -4.24 -1.82 13.83
N ASP A 212 -3.02 -2.29 13.64
CA ASP A 212 -2.48 -3.46 14.35
C ASP A 212 -2.14 -3.21 15.84
N GLY A 213 -2.57 -2.06 16.42
CA GLY A 213 -2.41 -1.75 17.83
C GLY A 213 -0.95 -1.62 18.27
N SER A 214 -0.08 -1.06 17.42
CA SER A 214 1.27 -0.69 17.78
C SER A 214 1.30 0.52 18.72
N PRO A 215 2.32 0.65 19.58
CA PRO A 215 2.65 1.93 20.17
C PRO A 215 2.98 2.93 19.04
N TRP A 216 2.71 4.21 19.26
CA TRP A 216 3.12 5.25 18.34
C TRP A 216 4.64 5.30 18.15
N ASP A 217 5.07 5.32 16.90
CA ASP A 217 6.48 5.41 16.52
C ASP A 217 6.78 6.77 15.86
N PHE A 218 7.12 7.76 16.66
CA PHE A 218 7.50 9.08 16.17
C PHE A 218 8.78 9.11 15.32
N GLN A 219 9.50 7.98 15.21
CA GLN A 219 10.67 7.81 14.35
C GLN A 219 10.33 7.09 13.04
N SER A 220 9.10 6.65 12.86
CA SER A 220 8.65 5.95 11.66
C SER A 220 8.88 6.77 10.41
N ILE A 221 9.21 6.09 9.31
CA ILE A 221 9.22 6.73 7.98
C ILE A 221 7.81 7.19 7.58
N MET A 222 6.74 6.62 8.18
CA MET A 222 5.36 6.99 7.94
C MET A 222 4.89 8.16 8.81
N GLU A 223 5.77 8.72 9.66
CA GLU A 223 5.48 9.90 10.46
C GLU A 223 5.81 11.17 9.67
N TYR A 224 5.05 12.24 9.95
CA TYR A 224 5.30 13.56 9.38
C TYR A 224 6.18 14.42 10.27
N GLU A 225 6.87 15.35 9.63
CA GLU A 225 7.48 16.48 10.32
C GLU A 225 6.41 17.50 10.68
N PHE A 226 6.35 17.93 11.94
CA PHE A 226 5.43 18.97 12.41
C PHE A 226 6.22 20.14 13.01
N GLY A 227 5.81 21.35 12.66
CA GLY A 227 6.41 22.59 13.16
C GLY A 227 6.04 22.87 14.63
N GLU A 228 6.75 23.86 15.21
CA GLU A 228 6.50 24.34 16.56
C GLU A 228 5.05 24.84 16.73
N GLY A 229 4.41 24.42 17.84
CA GLY A 229 3.07 24.85 18.21
C GLY A 229 1.91 24.10 17.54
N MET A 230 2.20 23.13 16.66
CA MET A 230 1.15 22.28 16.06
C MET A 230 0.71 21.16 17.00
N ILE A 231 1.60 20.65 17.84
CA ILE A 231 1.36 19.58 18.81
C ILE A 231 1.31 20.17 20.21
N LEU A 232 0.21 19.93 20.95
CA LEU A 232 0.05 20.32 22.36
C LEU A 232 0.52 19.22 23.30
N GLU A 233 0.25 17.96 22.95
CA GLU A 233 0.71 16.77 23.67
C GLU A 233 1.16 15.69 22.64
N PRO A 234 2.23 14.92 22.92
CA PRO A 234 3.09 14.99 24.10
C PRO A 234 3.91 16.29 24.18
N GLU A 235 4.20 16.73 25.42
CA GLU A 235 4.87 18.01 25.68
C GLU A 235 6.23 18.14 25.01
N GLU A 236 6.95 17.03 24.86
CA GLU A 236 8.28 16.96 24.23
C GLU A 236 8.26 17.38 22.75
N PHE A 237 7.10 17.27 22.08
CA PHE A 237 6.93 17.66 20.66
C PHE A 237 6.28 19.03 20.44
N ARG A 238 6.06 19.82 21.50
CA ARG A 238 5.56 21.20 21.36
C ARG A 238 6.46 22.12 20.54
N LYS A 239 7.76 21.82 20.51
CA LYS A 239 8.75 22.56 19.72
C LYS A 239 8.94 22.02 18.30
N GLY A 240 8.12 21.03 17.93
CA GLY A 240 8.16 20.35 16.65
C GLY A 240 8.56 18.89 16.77
N LEU A 241 8.23 18.15 15.74
CA LEU A 241 8.57 16.74 15.54
C LEU A 241 9.25 16.59 14.19
N VAL A 242 10.47 16.04 14.18
CA VAL A 242 11.23 15.81 12.95
C VAL A 242 11.69 14.34 12.93
N PRO A 243 11.00 13.48 12.15
CA PRO A 243 11.39 12.09 11.97
C PRO A 243 12.77 11.98 11.29
N PRO A 244 13.52 10.90 11.51
CA PRO A 244 14.87 10.73 10.93
C PRO A 244 14.90 10.64 9.39
N GLY A 245 13.76 10.37 8.74
CA GLY A 245 13.66 10.20 7.28
C GLY A 245 14.28 8.89 6.79
N THR A 246 14.38 7.88 7.65
CA THR A 246 14.85 6.52 7.37
C THR A 246 13.90 5.52 8.00
N LEU A 247 13.95 4.26 7.56
CA LEU A 247 13.16 3.20 8.17
C LEU A 247 13.51 3.05 9.66
N SER A 248 12.51 3.09 10.51
CA SER A 248 12.66 2.81 11.93
C SER A 248 12.77 1.30 12.19
N ARG A 249 13.11 0.95 13.45
CA ARG A 249 13.06 -0.45 13.88
C ARG A 249 11.65 -1.02 13.82
N LEU A 250 10.63 -0.24 14.18
CA LEU A 250 9.24 -0.66 14.16
C LEU A 250 8.71 -0.76 12.74
N ASP A 251 9.06 0.14 11.81
CA ASP A 251 8.76 0.00 10.39
C ASP A 251 9.22 -1.37 9.86
N ALA A 252 10.46 -1.73 10.17
CA ALA A 252 11.05 -3.00 9.76
C ALA A 252 10.36 -4.21 10.43
N GLU A 253 10.01 -4.13 11.71
CA GLU A 253 9.31 -5.19 12.43
C GLU A 253 7.91 -5.42 11.88
N PHE A 254 7.14 -4.33 11.65
CA PHE A 254 5.79 -4.42 11.09
C PHE A 254 5.80 -4.91 9.65
N ALA A 255 6.72 -4.42 8.82
CA ALA A 255 6.86 -4.89 7.45
C ALA A 255 7.12 -6.40 7.40
N ARG A 256 8.06 -6.92 8.20
CA ARG A 256 8.31 -8.38 8.31
C ARG A 256 7.14 -9.16 8.87
N ARG A 257 6.38 -8.59 9.78
CA ARG A 257 5.20 -9.23 10.36
C ARG A 257 4.05 -9.31 9.35
N TRP A 258 3.88 -8.28 8.53
CA TRP A 258 2.87 -8.28 7.48
C TRP A 258 3.26 -9.13 6.29
N TYR A 259 4.54 -9.17 5.98
CA TYR A 259 5.15 -9.87 4.86
C TYR A 259 6.36 -10.68 5.31
N PRO A 260 6.14 -11.77 6.07
CA PRO A 260 7.25 -12.60 6.52
C PRO A 260 8.02 -13.19 5.33
N ALA A 261 9.33 -13.38 5.51
CA ALA A 261 10.17 -13.98 4.49
C ALA A 261 9.59 -15.33 4.02
N THR A 262 9.46 -15.51 2.72
CA THR A 262 9.01 -16.77 2.15
C THR A 262 10.14 -17.80 2.17
N GLY A 263 9.84 -19.01 2.69
CA GLY A 263 10.82 -20.10 2.72
C GLY A 263 11.07 -20.72 1.33
N PRO A 264 12.13 -21.52 1.16
CA PRO A 264 12.53 -22.10 -0.13
C PRO A 264 11.62 -23.26 -0.64
N ALA A 265 10.57 -23.65 0.09
CA ALA A 265 9.66 -24.71 -0.34
C ALA A 265 8.67 -24.18 -1.38
N GLY A 266 8.74 -24.70 -2.60
CA GLY A 266 7.75 -24.42 -3.64
C GLY A 266 6.32 -24.84 -3.23
N PRO A 267 5.30 -24.28 -3.91
CA PRO A 267 3.90 -24.52 -3.56
C PRO A 267 3.49 -25.98 -3.74
N VAL A 268 2.72 -26.52 -2.78
CA VAL A 268 2.16 -27.88 -2.83
C VAL A 268 1.06 -27.92 -3.90
N ARG A 269 1.11 -28.92 -4.82
CA ARG A 269 0.12 -29.06 -5.88
C ARG A 269 -1.24 -29.51 -5.32
N LEU A 270 -2.30 -28.75 -5.68
CA LEU A 270 -3.68 -29.15 -5.41
C LEU A 270 -4.22 -30.10 -6.51
N SER A 271 -5.12 -30.99 -6.11
CA SER A 271 -5.97 -31.77 -7.02
C SER A 271 -7.39 -31.23 -6.97
N ALA A 272 -8.03 -31.12 -8.14
CA ALA A 272 -9.41 -30.63 -8.20
C ALA A 272 -10.34 -31.54 -7.35
N PHE A 273 -11.35 -30.93 -6.71
CA PHE A 273 -12.33 -31.58 -5.84
C PHE A 273 -11.71 -32.28 -4.61
N THR A 274 -10.43 -31.98 -4.28
CA THR A 274 -9.76 -32.55 -3.11
C THR A 274 -9.47 -31.43 -2.11
N SER A 275 -9.99 -31.59 -0.91
CA SER A 275 -9.73 -30.65 0.19
C SER A 275 -8.36 -30.90 0.83
N VAL A 276 -7.60 -29.84 1.04
CA VAL A 276 -6.31 -29.87 1.74
C VAL A 276 -6.45 -29.09 3.06
N PRO A 277 -6.11 -29.70 4.20
CA PRO A 277 -6.14 -28.99 5.48
C PRO A 277 -5.03 -27.94 5.53
N LEU A 278 -5.34 -26.80 6.12
CA LEU A 278 -4.42 -25.72 6.43
C LEU A 278 -4.36 -25.53 7.95
N ASP A 279 -3.16 -25.50 8.49
CA ASP A 279 -2.88 -25.11 9.87
C ASP A 279 -1.93 -23.93 9.83
N LEU A 280 -2.46 -22.73 10.13
CA LEU A 280 -1.76 -21.47 9.93
C LEU A 280 -1.48 -20.82 11.28
N GLY A 281 -0.22 -20.55 11.52
CA GLY A 281 0.28 -19.78 12.66
C GLY A 281 0.19 -18.24 12.41
N PRO A 282 0.60 -17.45 13.40
CA PRO A 282 0.62 -16.00 13.29
C PRO A 282 1.53 -15.51 12.14
N GLY A 283 0.96 -14.78 11.19
CA GLY A 283 1.67 -14.28 10.01
C GLY A 283 2.05 -15.34 8.97
N GLU A 284 1.66 -16.60 9.18
CA GLU A 284 1.97 -17.71 8.29
C GLU A 284 1.10 -17.68 7.02
N GLN A 285 1.67 -18.14 5.91
CA GLN A 285 1.06 -18.25 4.61
C GLN A 285 1.25 -19.66 4.06
N ALA A 286 0.21 -20.18 3.43
CA ALA A 286 0.26 -21.43 2.67
C ALA A 286 0.12 -21.15 1.16
N ASP A 287 1.10 -21.57 0.38
CA ASP A 287 1.11 -21.47 -1.07
C ASP A 287 0.81 -22.83 -1.69
N HIS A 288 -0.11 -22.86 -2.66
CA HIS A 288 -0.52 -24.04 -3.37
C HIS A 288 -0.51 -23.83 -4.87
N LEU A 289 -0.15 -24.85 -5.64
CA LEU A 289 -0.09 -24.84 -7.10
C LEU A 289 -1.34 -25.48 -7.69
N ILE A 290 -2.01 -24.79 -8.60
CA ILE A 290 -3.03 -25.34 -9.50
C ILE A 290 -2.45 -25.46 -10.90
N VAL A 291 -2.60 -26.64 -11.51
CA VAL A 291 -2.38 -26.87 -12.94
C VAL A 291 -3.67 -27.49 -13.49
N PRO A 292 -4.59 -26.69 -14.08
CA PRO A 292 -5.88 -27.20 -14.46
C PRO A 292 -5.81 -28.18 -15.63
N GLU A 293 -6.64 -29.22 -15.60
CA GLU A 293 -6.74 -30.24 -16.65
C GLU A 293 -7.65 -29.85 -17.81
N GLY A 294 -8.43 -28.78 -17.64
CA GLY A 294 -9.31 -28.22 -18.64
C GLY A 294 -9.30 -26.69 -18.63
N THR A 295 -9.60 -26.06 -19.75
CA THR A 295 -9.80 -24.61 -19.84
C THR A 295 -11.28 -24.31 -19.52
N ARG A 296 -11.54 -23.71 -18.37
CA ARG A 296 -12.87 -23.32 -17.90
C ARG A 296 -12.77 -22.42 -16.67
N ASP A 297 -13.91 -21.95 -16.17
CA ASP A 297 -14.00 -21.30 -14.87
C ASP A 297 -13.82 -22.33 -13.76
N TYR A 298 -12.99 -21.98 -12.80
CA TYR A 298 -12.75 -22.73 -11.58
C TYR A 298 -12.98 -21.81 -10.37
N THR A 299 -13.57 -22.41 -9.35
CA THR A 299 -13.69 -21.76 -8.05
C THR A 299 -12.63 -22.31 -7.10
N VAL A 300 -11.92 -21.42 -6.41
CA VAL A 300 -10.98 -21.75 -5.34
C VAL A 300 -11.53 -21.15 -4.06
N ALA A 301 -11.69 -21.94 -3.02
CA ALA A 301 -12.28 -21.45 -1.78
C ALA A 301 -11.65 -22.09 -0.53
N THR A 302 -11.70 -21.34 0.55
CA THR A 302 -11.38 -21.83 1.91
C THR A 302 -12.65 -22.22 2.64
N PHE A 303 -12.50 -23.14 3.60
CA PHE A 303 -13.58 -23.68 4.42
C PHE A 303 -13.11 -23.79 5.87
N GLY A 304 -13.96 -23.49 6.80
CA GLY A 304 -13.66 -23.62 8.23
C GLY A 304 -14.23 -22.48 9.06
N GLN A 305 -13.71 -22.37 10.29
CA GLN A 305 -14.12 -21.31 11.22
C GLN A 305 -13.12 -20.14 11.23
N SER A 306 -11.94 -20.33 10.66
CA SER A 306 -10.90 -19.31 10.59
C SER A 306 -11.23 -18.31 9.52
N ASP A 307 -10.98 -17.06 9.83
CA ASP A 307 -11.09 -15.93 8.91
C ASP A 307 -9.85 -15.91 8.01
N THR A 308 -10.05 -16.05 6.69
CA THR A 308 -8.97 -16.26 5.73
C THR A 308 -8.95 -15.19 4.65
N VAL A 309 -7.78 -14.97 4.07
CA VAL A 309 -7.57 -14.19 2.84
C VAL A 309 -6.97 -15.13 1.80
N LEU A 310 -7.57 -15.17 0.61
CA LEU A 310 -7.13 -15.97 -0.51
C LEU A 310 -6.76 -15.09 -1.70
N GLY A 311 -5.62 -15.34 -2.34
CA GLY A 311 -5.23 -14.73 -3.60
C GLY A 311 -4.86 -15.77 -4.64
N LEU A 312 -5.24 -15.49 -5.87
CA LEU A 312 -4.97 -16.28 -7.05
C LEU A 312 -4.02 -15.53 -7.97
N PHE A 313 -2.99 -16.21 -8.44
CA PHE A 313 -1.94 -15.67 -9.31
C PHE A 313 -1.72 -16.62 -10.48
N GLU A 314 -1.47 -16.09 -11.69
CA GLU A 314 -0.92 -16.86 -12.80
C GLU A 314 0.61 -16.82 -12.74
N GLU A 315 1.27 -17.97 -12.84
CA GLU A 315 2.74 -18.04 -12.93
C GLU A 315 3.16 -17.86 -14.38
N ILE A 316 3.79 -16.73 -14.68
CA ILE A 316 4.32 -16.40 -16.01
C ILE A 316 5.83 -16.24 -15.88
N ASP A 317 6.60 -17.03 -16.66
CA ASP A 317 8.07 -17.04 -16.63
C ASP A 317 8.68 -17.28 -15.22
N GLY A 318 7.96 -18.05 -14.39
CA GLY A 318 8.36 -18.35 -13.02
C GLY A 318 7.94 -17.29 -11.99
N GLU A 319 7.28 -16.22 -12.42
CA GLU A 319 6.80 -15.15 -11.56
C GLU A 319 5.27 -15.20 -11.38
N PRO A 320 4.76 -15.09 -10.14
CA PRO A 320 3.33 -15.04 -9.89
C PRO A 320 2.76 -13.65 -10.22
N ARG A 321 1.90 -13.58 -11.23
CA ARG A 321 1.13 -12.39 -11.61
C ARG A 321 -0.24 -12.43 -10.95
N PHE A 322 -0.58 -11.37 -10.25
CA PHE A 322 -1.87 -11.25 -9.57
C PHE A 322 -3.05 -11.31 -10.54
N MET A 323 -4.05 -12.10 -10.21
CA MET A 323 -5.31 -12.20 -10.94
C MET A 323 -6.47 -11.68 -10.09
N GLU A 324 -6.69 -12.25 -8.92
CA GLU A 324 -7.83 -11.94 -8.07
C GLU A 324 -7.56 -12.33 -6.62
N ALA A 325 -8.26 -11.71 -5.67
CA ALA A 325 -8.21 -12.08 -4.27
C ALA A 325 -9.56 -11.81 -3.60
N ASP A 326 -9.79 -12.54 -2.51
CA ASP A 326 -10.99 -12.41 -1.71
C ASP A 326 -10.68 -12.68 -0.24
N ASP A 327 -11.51 -12.09 0.65
CA ASP A 327 -11.42 -12.31 2.09
C ASP A 327 -12.75 -12.70 2.74
N ASP A 328 -13.89 -12.50 2.06
CA ASP A 328 -15.24 -12.76 2.60
C ASP A 328 -16.28 -13.25 1.56
N GLY A 329 -15.89 -13.51 0.31
CA GLY A 329 -16.80 -13.91 -0.78
C GLY A 329 -17.39 -15.33 -0.64
N GLY A 330 -16.89 -16.10 0.33
CA GLY A 330 -17.42 -17.41 0.71
C GLY A 330 -18.54 -17.31 1.75
N ARG A 331 -18.70 -18.36 2.56
CA ARG A 331 -19.51 -18.29 3.80
C ARG A 331 -18.77 -17.38 4.80
N PRO A 332 -19.47 -16.80 5.79
CA PRO A 332 -18.84 -15.85 6.72
C PRO A 332 -17.47 -16.30 7.18
N ARG A 333 -16.44 -15.47 6.91
CA ARG A 333 -15.00 -15.67 7.21
C ARG A 333 -14.22 -16.58 6.26
N ASN A 334 -14.83 -17.12 5.20
CA ASN A 334 -14.12 -17.89 4.19
C ASN A 334 -13.98 -17.09 2.91
N SER A 335 -12.87 -17.26 2.22
CA SER A 335 -12.58 -16.62 0.94
C SER A 335 -13.00 -17.51 -0.22
N SER A 336 -13.44 -16.91 -1.33
CA SER A 336 -13.83 -17.63 -2.55
C SER A 336 -13.58 -16.79 -3.80
N VAL A 337 -12.71 -17.28 -4.67
CA VAL A 337 -12.38 -16.65 -5.97
C VAL A 337 -12.82 -17.57 -7.10
N THR A 338 -13.47 -17.01 -8.13
CA THR A 338 -13.80 -17.74 -9.37
C THR A 338 -13.11 -17.08 -10.54
N ALA A 339 -12.27 -17.81 -11.25
CA ALA A 339 -11.48 -17.30 -12.36
C ALA A 339 -11.43 -18.29 -13.53
N HIS A 340 -11.26 -17.75 -14.75
CA HIS A 340 -11.05 -18.54 -15.96
C HIS A 340 -9.62 -19.04 -16.02
N LEU A 341 -9.40 -20.34 -15.77
CA LEU A 341 -8.08 -20.97 -15.81
C LEU A 341 -7.88 -21.76 -17.11
N VAL A 342 -6.69 -21.64 -17.68
CA VAL A 342 -6.32 -22.28 -18.96
C VAL A 342 -5.57 -23.59 -18.70
N LYS A 343 -5.98 -24.65 -19.36
CA LYS A 343 -5.36 -25.99 -19.27
C LYS A 343 -3.84 -25.91 -19.40
N GLY A 344 -3.14 -26.54 -18.45
CA GLY A 344 -1.69 -26.70 -18.44
C GLY A 344 -0.91 -25.47 -17.99
N ARG A 345 -1.54 -24.30 -17.82
CA ARG A 345 -0.89 -23.17 -17.17
C ARG A 345 -0.77 -23.39 -15.68
N ARG A 346 0.11 -22.65 -15.07
CA ARG A 346 0.41 -22.74 -13.64
C ARG A 346 -0.20 -21.55 -12.89
N TYR A 347 -0.91 -21.85 -11.81
CA TYR A 347 -1.53 -20.83 -10.97
C TYR A 347 -1.16 -21.08 -9.51
N VAL A 348 -0.76 -20.02 -8.81
CA VAL A 348 -0.45 -20.08 -7.38
C VAL A 348 -1.63 -19.54 -6.58
N VAL A 349 -2.11 -20.35 -5.64
CA VAL A 349 -3.09 -19.95 -4.64
C VAL A 349 -2.37 -19.67 -3.35
N ARG A 350 -2.55 -18.50 -2.80
CA ARG A 350 -2.01 -18.05 -1.52
C ARG A 350 -3.12 -17.88 -0.49
N VAL A 351 -2.94 -18.48 0.65
CA VAL A 351 -3.89 -18.39 1.76
C VAL A 351 -3.16 -17.99 3.03
N ARG A 352 -3.73 -17.06 3.76
CA ARG A 352 -3.31 -16.69 5.12
C ARG A 352 -4.53 -16.43 5.99
N LEU A 353 -4.32 -16.35 7.30
CA LEU A 353 -5.35 -15.82 8.18
C LEU A 353 -5.49 -14.31 7.96
N TYR A 354 -6.73 -13.82 8.07
CA TYR A 354 -7.04 -12.40 8.08
C TYR A 354 -6.27 -11.67 9.18
N SER A 355 -6.30 -12.20 10.41
CA SER A 355 -5.52 -11.67 11.52
C SER A 355 -4.07 -12.18 11.47
N ALA A 356 -3.12 -11.28 11.26
CA ALA A 356 -1.69 -11.62 11.29
C ALA A 356 -1.18 -12.09 12.67
N ARG A 357 -1.98 -11.95 13.73
CA ARG A 357 -1.62 -12.35 15.12
C ARG A 357 -2.27 -13.66 15.54
N GLY A 358 -3.25 -14.14 14.78
CA GLY A 358 -4.01 -15.34 15.09
C GLY A 358 -3.33 -16.61 14.59
N SER A 359 -3.67 -17.72 15.20
CA SER A 359 -3.49 -19.05 14.63
C SER A 359 -4.86 -19.65 14.34
N GLY A 360 -4.96 -20.53 13.34
CA GLY A 360 -6.23 -21.12 13.00
C GLY A 360 -6.13 -22.21 11.96
N GLN A 361 -7.20 -23.02 11.88
CA GLN A 361 -7.31 -24.09 10.93
C GLN A 361 -8.39 -23.79 9.91
N ALA A 362 -8.10 -24.10 8.66
CA ALA A 362 -9.01 -24.01 7.53
C ALA A 362 -8.78 -25.20 6.60
N ALA A 363 -9.54 -25.29 5.55
CA ALA A 363 -9.29 -26.20 4.44
C ALA A 363 -9.36 -25.41 3.12
N LEU A 364 -8.58 -25.83 2.14
CA LEU A 364 -8.53 -25.23 0.80
C LEU A 364 -8.95 -26.27 -0.24
N MET A 365 -9.79 -25.89 -1.18
CA MET A 365 -10.20 -26.73 -2.30
C MET A 365 -10.43 -25.89 -3.55
N TYR A 366 -10.26 -26.51 -4.74
CA TYR A 366 -10.73 -25.92 -6.00
C TYR A 366 -11.50 -26.92 -6.83
N TRP A 367 -12.44 -26.45 -7.69
CA TRP A 367 -13.31 -27.29 -8.53
C TRP A 367 -13.78 -26.62 -9.81
#